data_d6a64e6ed901deb2b46d89978d952b48
#
_entry.id   d6a64e6ed901deb2b46d89978d952b48
#
_cell.length_a   1.000
_cell.length_b   1.000
_cell.length_c   1.000
_cell.angle_alpha   90.00
_cell.angle_beta   90.00
_cell.angle_gamma   90.00
#
_symmetry.space_group_name_H-M   'P 1'
#
loop_
_entity.id
_entity.type
_entity.pdbx_description
1 polymer ?
#
loop_
_entity_poly.entity_id
_entity_poly.type
_entity_poly.pdbx_seq_one_letter_code
_entity_poly.pdbx_strand_id
1 'polypeptide(L)'
;FQRAVYWQLLVNNPARRVKPPKTKKPKIEFFDDDECKLLINSLQDFTGNKLKYKVAILLDIFSGVRRGELIGLEWSDVDFKNETIEVNKSTQYLPEKGIFDKDPKTESSNRLVPIPNYITNVLLEYKNWYDEQKELYGDKWIDSNKLFIQANGKPIHPDTLGKWYKTHIESLGLPVVKLHGIRHTNATLLISQNVDIATVSARL
;
A
#
# COMPACT_ATOMS: atom_id res chain seq x y z
N PHE A 1 -25.44 8.61 16.23
CA PHE A 1 -26.15 9.58 17.07
C PHE A 1 -25.80 11.03 16.73
N GLN A 2 -24.53 11.40 16.47
CA GLN A 2 -24.18 12.79 16.12
C GLN A 2 -24.88 13.27 14.84
N ARG A 3 -25.01 12.41 13.81
CA ARG A 3 -25.81 12.70 12.60
C ARG A 3 -27.29 12.91 12.89
N ALA A 4 -27.86 12.12 13.80
CA ALA A 4 -29.25 12.28 14.20
C ALA A 4 -29.52 13.61 14.93
N VAL A 5 -28.56 14.10 15.72
CA VAL A 5 -28.60 15.46 16.29
C VAL A 5 -28.53 16.52 15.18
N TYR A 6 -27.61 16.34 14.22
CA TYR A 6 -27.50 17.25 13.08
C TYR A 6 -28.79 17.31 12.24
N TRP A 7 -29.46 16.18 12.09
CA TRP A 7 -30.76 16.09 11.38
C TRP A 7 -31.97 16.47 12.27
N GLN A 8 -31.72 16.99 13.48
CA GLN A 8 -32.76 17.38 14.45
C GLN A 8 -33.71 16.25 14.89
N LEU A 9 -33.29 14.98 14.68
CA LEU A 9 -34.01 13.80 15.16
C LEU A 9 -33.79 13.53 16.65
N LEU A 10 -32.72 14.07 17.21
CA LEU A 10 -32.37 14.02 18.65
C LEU A 10 -31.93 15.39 19.12
N VAL A 11 -32.34 15.76 20.33
CA VAL A 11 -31.93 17.03 20.95
C VAL A 11 -30.44 17.01 21.33
N ASN A 12 -29.94 15.86 21.78
CA ASN A 12 -28.54 15.70 22.13
C ASN A 12 -28.06 14.25 21.84
N ASN A 13 -26.75 14.06 21.80
CA ASN A 13 -26.14 12.76 21.58
C ASN A 13 -25.98 11.99 22.91
N PRO A 14 -26.80 10.96 23.19
CA PRO A 14 -26.74 10.21 24.44
C PRO A 14 -25.40 9.49 24.66
N ALA A 15 -24.68 9.11 23.58
CA ALA A 15 -23.41 8.45 23.68
C ALA A 15 -22.29 9.34 24.26
N ARG A 16 -22.43 10.65 24.27
CA ARG A 16 -21.45 11.56 24.92
C ARG A 16 -21.37 11.38 26.44
N ARG A 17 -22.42 10.84 27.06
CA ARG A 17 -22.47 10.60 28.51
C ARG A 17 -21.87 9.26 28.92
N VAL A 18 -21.59 8.38 27.96
CA VAL A 18 -21.01 7.06 28.19
C VAL A 18 -19.49 7.19 28.18
N LYS A 19 -18.84 6.84 29.29
CA LYS A 19 -17.38 6.74 29.31
C LYS A 19 -16.96 5.51 28.47
N PRO A 20 -16.12 5.69 27.45
CA PRO A 20 -15.62 4.56 26.69
C PRO A 20 -14.81 3.63 27.61
N PRO A 21 -14.85 2.31 27.38
CA PRO A 21 -14.04 1.37 28.15
C PRO A 21 -12.55 1.73 27.98
N LYS A 22 -11.78 1.55 29.06
CA LYS A 22 -10.33 1.71 29.02
C LYS A 22 -9.75 0.62 28.10
N THR A 23 -9.36 0.98 26.91
CA THR A 23 -8.61 0.09 26.01
C THR A 23 -7.11 0.27 26.21
N LYS A 24 -6.36 -0.82 26.30
CA LYS A 24 -4.90 -0.75 26.20
C LYS A 24 -4.57 -0.18 24.81
N LYS A 25 -3.73 0.85 24.75
CA LYS A 25 -3.22 1.33 23.44
C LYS A 25 -2.55 0.16 22.75
N PRO A 26 -2.93 -0.19 21.52
CA PRO A 26 -2.25 -1.23 20.78
C PRO A 26 -0.77 -0.85 20.66
N LYS A 27 0.13 -1.81 20.89
CA LYS A 27 1.54 -1.64 20.63
C LYS A 27 1.68 -1.49 19.10
N ILE A 28 2.29 -0.39 18.67
CA ILE A 28 2.61 -0.21 17.26
C ILE A 28 3.79 -1.14 16.97
N GLU A 29 3.58 -2.08 16.06
CA GLU A 29 4.60 -3.01 15.62
C GLU A 29 5.19 -2.47 14.32
N PHE A 30 6.51 -2.40 14.24
CA PHE A 30 7.29 -2.01 13.07
C PHE A 30 8.59 -2.83 13.05
N PHE A 31 9.21 -2.95 11.91
CA PHE A 31 10.49 -3.63 11.77
C PHE A 31 11.65 -2.71 12.17
N ASP A 32 12.64 -3.27 12.82
CA ASP A 32 13.93 -2.63 12.95
C ASP A 32 14.75 -2.74 11.65
N ASP A 33 15.96 -2.16 11.65
CA ASP A 33 16.82 -2.10 10.46
C ASP A 33 17.23 -3.49 9.96
N ASP A 34 17.50 -4.43 10.86
CA ASP A 34 17.98 -5.78 10.50
C ASP A 34 16.81 -6.65 10.02
N GLU A 35 15.65 -6.53 10.65
CA GLU A 35 14.40 -7.16 10.21
C GLU A 35 13.98 -6.66 8.82
N CYS A 36 14.11 -5.34 8.58
CA CYS A 36 13.86 -4.73 7.27
C CYS A 36 14.82 -5.25 6.20
N LYS A 37 16.13 -5.33 6.50
CA LYS A 37 17.13 -5.90 5.59
C LYS A 37 16.85 -7.36 5.27
N LEU A 38 16.48 -8.16 6.28
CA LEU A 38 16.11 -9.56 6.08
C LEU A 38 14.92 -9.69 5.14
N LEU A 39 13.87 -8.88 5.34
CA LEU A 39 12.70 -8.86 4.46
C LEU A 39 13.10 -8.48 3.02
N ILE A 40 13.84 -7.39 2.83
CA ILE A 40 14.27 -6.93 1.50
C ILE A 40 15.14 -7.99 0.81
N ASN A 41 16.11 -8.60 1.52
CA ASN A 41 16.99 -9.62 0.98
C ASN A 41 16.21 -10.86 0.53
N SER A 42 15.16 -11.26 1.26
CA SER A 42 14.33 -12.40 0.91
C SER A 42 13.57 -12.25 -0.42
N LEU A 43 13.48 -11.01 -0.93
CA LEU A 43 12.78 -10.70 -2.19
C LEU A 43 13.73 -10.62 -3.40
N GLN A 44 15.06 -10.72 -3.20
CA GLN A 44 16.04 -10.49 -4.28
C GLN A 44 15.84 -11.44 -5.46
N ASP A 45 15.60 -12.73 -5.18
CA ASP A 45 15.45 -13.77 -6.19
C ASP A 45 14.02 -13.88 -6.76
N PHE A 46 13.16 -12.92 -6.44
CA PHE A 46 11.80 -12.92 -6.98
C PHE A 46 11.79 -12.49 -8.43
N THR A 47 11.30 -13.37 -9.30
CA THR A 47 11.17 -13.20 -10.75
C THR A 47 9.75 -13.55 -11.21
N GLY A 48 9.42 -13.21 -12.44
CA GLY A 48 8.15 -13.57 -13.06
C GLY A 48 6.95 -13.06 -12.24
N ASN A 49 5.96 -13.91 -12.03
CA ASN A 49 4.74 -13.55 -11.29
C ASN A 49 4.99 -13.14 -9.81
N LYS A 50 6.16 -13.46 -9.25
CA LYS A 50 6.53 -13.04 -7.89
C LYS A 50 7.02 -11.58 -7.84
N LEU A 51 7.44 -11.00 -8.97
CA LEU A 51 7.90 -9.61 -9.05
C LEU A 51 6.87 -8.62 -8.47
N LYS A 52 5.58 -8.85 -8.66
CA LYS A 52 4.54 -8.01 -8.07
C LYS A 52 4.64 -7.89 -6.55
N TYR A 53 5.04 -8.95 -5.85
CA TYR A 53 5.20 -8.92 -4.40
C TYR A 53 6.47 -8.18 -3.99
N LYS A 54 7.57 -8.37 -4.73
CA LYS A 54 8.82 -7.61 -4.57
C LYS A 54 8.54 -6.12 -4.72
N VAL A 55 7.93 -5.72 -5.84
CA VAL A 55 7.55 -4.33 -6.10
C VAL A 55 6.65 -3.77 -5.00
N ALA A 56 5.61 -4.51 -4.61
CA ALA A 56 4.65 -4.05 -3.60
C ALA A 56 5.31 -3.78 -2.25
N ILE A 57 6.14 -4.69 -1.76
CA ILE A 57 6.82 -4.53 -0.46
C ILE A 57 7.86 -3.41 -0.52
N LEU A 58 8.65 -3.34 -1.60
CA LEU A 58 9.63 -2.28 -1.75
C LEU A 58 8.95 -0.90 -1.83
N LEU A 59 7.88 -0.76 -2.62
CA LEU A 59 7.10 0.48 -2.66
C LEU A 59 6.53 0.84 -1.28
N ASP A 60 5.96 -0.13 -0.54
CA ASP A 60 5.38 0.12 0.78
C ASP A 60 6.45 0.59 1.78
N ILE A 61 7.62 -0.08 1.82
CA ILE A 61 8.75 0.29 2.70
C ILE A 61 9.27 1.69 2.37
N PHE A 62 9.48 2.02 1.09
CA PHE A 62 10.15 3.26 0.71
C PHE A 62 9.21 4.45 0.51
N SER A 63 7.94 4.22 0.16
CA SER A 63 6.96 5.29 -0.02
C SER A 63 6.03 5.50 1.18
N GLY A 64 5.83 4.46 2.01
CA GLY A 64 4.92 4.51 3.15
C GLY A 64 3.46 4.75 2.78
N VAL A 65 3.03 4.42 1.57
CA VAL A 65 1.65 4.60 1.10
C VAL A 65 0.68 3.69 1.85
N ARG A 66 -0.60 4.05 1.89
CA ARG A 66 -1.60 3.16 2.48
C ARG A 66 -1.86 1.95 1.59
N ARG A 67 -2.22 0.80 2.18
CA ARG A 67 -2.51 -0.44 1.41
C ARG A 67 -3.46 -0.21 0.24
N GLY A 68 -4.54 0.54 0.44
CA GLY A 68 -5.50 0.83 -0.63
C GLY A 68 -4.94 1.73 -1.72
N GLU A 69 -4.08 2.66 -1.37
CA GLU A 69 -3.35 3.52 -2.31
C GLU A 69 -2.36 2.67 -3.13
N LEU A 70 -1.57 1.81 -2.45
CA LEU A 70 -0.63 0.89 -3.10
C LEU A 70 -1.33 0.01 -4.15
N ILE A 71 -2.42 -0.66 -3.77
CA ILE A 71 -3.20 -1.51 -4.69
C ILE A 71 -3.89 -0.69 -5.80
N GLY A 72 -4.15 0.60 -5.53
CA GLY A 72 -4.75 1.53 -6.48
C GLY A 72 -3.81 1.99 -7.58
N LEU A 73 -2.50 1.85 -7.43
CA LEU A 73 -1.53 2.32 -8.40
C LEU A 73 -1.75 1.71 -9.79
N GLU A 74 -1.55 2.55 -10.79
CA GLU A 74 -1.59 2.23 -12.21
C GLU A 74 -0.22 2.53 -12.85
N TRP A 75 0.03 1.96 -14.03
CA TRP A 75 1.26 2.26 -14.76
C TRP A 75 1.37 3.73 -15.15
N SER A 76 0.24 4.40 -15.37
CA SER A 76 0.17 5.84 -15.63
C SER A 76 0.58 6.70 -14.41
N ASP A 77 0.54 6.15 -13.20
CA ASP A 77 0.90 6.85 -11.98
C ASP A 77 2.43 6.79 -11.70
N VAL A 78 3.20 6.04 -12.54
CA VAL A 78 4.65 5.87 -12.38
C VAL A 78 5.40 6.76 -13.37
N ASP A 79 6.14 7.73 -12.86
CA ASP A 79 7.06 8.55 -13.65
C ASP A 79 8.48 8.00 -13.50
N PHE A 80 8.90 7.20 -14.46
CA PHE A 80 10.24 6.60 -14.50
C PHE A 80 11.35 7.63 -14.69
N LYS A 81 11.06 8.77 -15.33
CA LYS A 81 12.04 9.83 -15.62
C LYS A 81 12.36 10.65 -14.37
N ASN A 82 11.32 11.00 -13.62
CA ASN A 82 11.44 11.80 -12.41
C ASN A 82 11.53 10.94 -11.14
N GLU A 83 11.49 9.61 -11.27
CA GLU A 83 11.56 8.65 -10.17
C GLU A 83 10.50 8.92 -9.09
N THR A 84 9.25 9.12 -9.53
CA THR A 84 8.12 9.40 -8.65
C THR A 84 6.93 8.49 -8.93
N ILE A 85 6.10 8.30 -7.92
CA ILE A 85 4.75 7.74 -8.06
C ILE A 85 3.72 8.77 -7.65
N GLU A 86 2.62 8.86 -8.39
CA GLU A 86 1.47 9.68 -8.03
C GLU A 86 0.46 8.86 -7.25
N VAL A 87 0.15 9.30 -6.03
CA VAL A 87 -0.89 8.69 -5.19
C VAL A 87 -2.15 9.55 -5.32
N ASN A 88 -3.11 9.09 -6.12
CA ASN A 88 -4.31 9.84 -6.50
C ASN A 88 -5.62 9.07 -6.30
N LYS A 89 -5.57 7.79 -5.90
CA LYS A 89 -6.74 6.93 -5.67
C LYS A 89 -6.47 5.87 -4.62
N SER A 90 -7.54 5.18 -4.21
CA SER A 90 -7.45 4.04 -3.29
C SER A 90 -8.40 2.93 -3.74
N THR A 91 -7.87 1.75 -4.01
CA THR A 91 -8.67 0.58 -4.40
C THR A 91 -9.23 -0.14 -3.17
N GLN A 92 -10.51 -0.47 -3.22
CA GLN A 92 -11.25 -1.15 -2.18
C GLN A 92 -12.05 -2.32 -2.77
N TYR A 93 -12.54 -3.18 -1.90
CA TYR A 93 -13.46 -4.26 -2.25
C TYR A 93 -14.72 -4.18 -1.38
N LEU A 94 -15.87 -4.28 -2.01
CA LEU A 94 -17.15 -4.51 -1.34
C LEU A 94 -17.85 -5.70 -2.02
N PRO A 95 -18.50 -6.60 -1.26
CA PRO A 95 -19.17 -7.78 -1.85
C PRO A 95 -20.15 -7.41 -2.97
N GLU A 96 -20.89 -6.31 -2.81
CA GLU A 96 -21.93 -5.87 -3.75
C GLU A 96 -21.37 -5.15 -5.00
N LYS A 97 -20.15 -4.59 -4.91
CA LYS A 97 -19.53 -3.78 -5.99
C LYS A 97 -18.30 -4.42 -6.59
N GLY A 98 -17.76 -5.46 -5.95
CA GLY A 98 -16.45 -6.01 -6.34
C GLY A 98 -15.29 -5.09 -5.99
N ILE A 99 -14.23 -5.13 -6.80
CA ILE A 99 -13.07 -4.25 -6.69
C ILE A 99 -13.41 -2.93 -7.38
N PHE A 100 -13.19 -1.81 -6.70
CA PHE A 100 -13.44 -0.47 -7.24
C PHE A 100 -12.46 0.55 -6.67
N ASP A 101 -12.20 1.58 -7.45
CA ASP A 101 -11.39 2.71 -7.02
C ASP A 101 -12.28 3.76 -6.35
N LYS A 102 -11.70 4.41 -5.37
CA LYS A 102 -12.27 5.52 -4.65
C LYS A 102 -11.36 6.70 -4.74
N ASP A 103 -11.92 7.82 -5.15
CA ASP A 103 -11.22 9.09 -5.16
C ASP A 103 -10.75 9.47 -3.75
N PRO A 104 -9.66 10.19 -3.62
CA PRO A 104 -9.20 10.71 -2.35
C PRO A 104 -10.30 11.58 -1.72
N LYS A 105 -10.39 11.54 -0.39
CA LYS A 105 -11.41 12.32 0.33
C LYS A 105 -11.21 13.83 0.24
N THR A 106 -10.01 14.27 -0.09
CA THR A 106 -9.61 15.68 -0.20
C THR A 106 -8.56 15.83 -1.29
N GLU A 107 -8.51 16.97 -1.96
CA GLU A 107 -7.47 17.30 -2.95
C GLU A 107 -6.05 17.19 -2.36
N SER A 108 -5.89 17.50 -1.07
CA SER A 108 -4.62 17.35 -0.35
C SER A 108 -4.15 15.90 -0.18
N SER A 109 -4.97 14.91 -0.56
CA SER A 109 -4.58 13.49 -0.55
C SER A 109 -3.84 13.08 -1.83
N ASN A 110 -3.91 13.88 -2.90
CA ASN A 110 -3.09 13.69 -4.10
C ASN A 110 -1.67 14.16 -3.81
N ARG A 111 -0.71 13.27 -4.00
CA ARG A 111 0.68 13.59 -3.76
C ARG A 111 1.62 12.82 -4.66
N LEU A 112 2.73 13.46 -5.01
CA LEU A 112 3.87 12.79 -5.64
C LEU A 112 4.81 12.28 -4.54
N VAL A 113 5.17 11.02 -4.64
CA VAL A 113 6.10 10.38 -3.71
C VAL A 113 7.36 9.97 -4.47
N PRO A 114 8.53 10.52 -4.13
CA PRO A 114 9.79 10.11 -4.74
C PRO A 114 10.12 8.67 -4.33
N ILE A 115 10.64 7.92 -5.29
CA ILE A 115 11.12 6.55 -5.09
C ILE A 115 12.61 6.47 -5.45
N PRO A 116 13.40 5.66 -4.73
CA PRO A 116 14.81 5.47 -5.06
C PRO A 116 15.01 4.83 -6.44
N ASN A 117 16.09 5.18 -7.13
CA ASN A 117 16.46 4.60 -8.43
C ASN A 117 16.46 3.07 -8.44
N TYR A 118 16.88 2.43 -7.34
CA TYR A 118 16.79 0.98 -7.20
C TYR A 118 15.35 0.46 -7.39
N ILE A 119 14.35 1.14 -6.83
CA ILE A 119 12.94 0.75 -6.98
C ILE A 119 12.45 0.98 -8.41
N THR A 120 12.88 2.08 -9.03
CA THR A 120 12.60 2.37 -10.44
C THR A 120 13.08 1.24 -11.35
N ASN A 121 14.29 0.71 -11.11
CA ASN A 121 14.83 -0.42 -11.86
C ASN A 121 14.01 -1.71 -11.65
N VAL A 122 13.58 -2.00 -10.43
CA VAL A 122 12.70 -3.15 -10.14
C VAL A 122 11.33 -2.99 -10.80
N LEU A 123 10.80 -1.76 -10.85
CA LEU A 123 9.56 -1.45 -11.58
C LEU A 123 9.71 -1.65 -13.09
N LEU A 124 10.85 -1.29 -13.67
CA LEU A 124 11.15 -1.54 -15.08
C LEU A 124 11.23 -3.04 -15.39
N GLU A 125 11.89 -3.82 -14.53
CA GLU A 125 11.92 -5.28 -14.63
C GLU A 125 10.49 -5.86 -14.59
N TYR A 126 9.67 -5.37 -13.67
CA TYR A 126 8.28 -5.80 -13.55
C TYR A 126 7.42 -5.36 -14.76
N LYS A 127 7.68 -4.17 -15.32
CA LYS A 127 7.00 -3.68 -16.53
C LYS A 127 7.29 -4.56 -17.73
N ASN A 128 8.54 -4.97 -17.91
CA ASN A 128 8.93 -5.89 -18.99
C ASN A 128 8.18 -7.22 -18.86
N TRP A 129 8.17 -7.82 -17.66
CA TRP A 129 7.38 -9.03 -17.41
C TRP A 129 5.88 -8.82 -17.68
N TYR A 130 5.33 -7.68 -17.26
CA TYR A 130 3.92 -7.33 -17.50
C TYR A 130 3.59 -7.29 -18.99
N ASP A 131 4.45 -6.65 -19.79
CA ASP A 131 4.26 -6.52 -21.23
C ASP A 131 4.40 -7.88 -21.93
N GLU A 132 5.35 -8.72 -21.53
CA GLU A 132 5.48 -10.11 -22.00
C GLU A 132 4.21 -10.93 -21.71
N GLN A 133 3.63 -10.79 -20.52
CA GLN A 133 2.37 -11.48 -20.19
C GLN A 133 1.22 -10.98 -21.04
N LYS A 134 1.15 -9.66 -21.29
CA LYS A 134 0.12 -9.06 -22.15
C LYS A 134 0.19 -9.64 -23.57
N GLU A 135 1.37 -9.76 -24.12
CA GLU A 135 1.58 -10.39 -25.43
C GLU A 135 1.20 -11.89 -25.41
N LEU A 136 1.62 -12.62 -24.39
CA LEU A 136 1.34 -14.06 -24.26
C LEU A 136 -0.17 -14.37 -24.16
N TYR A 137 -0.91 -13.55 -23.44
CA TYR A 137 -2.35 -13.74 -23.25
C TYR A 137 -3.17 -13.23 -24.45
N GLY A 138 -2.65 -12.27 -25.25
CA GLY A 138 -3.30 -11.73 -26.43
C GLY A 138 -4.74 -11.26 -26.13
N ASP A 139 -5.71 -11.74 -26.90
CA ASP A 139 -7.13 -11.36 -26.76
C ASP A 139 -7.77 -11.75 -25.40
N LYS A 140 -7.12 -12.62 -24.63
CA LYS A 140 -7.59 -12.99 -23.28
C LYS A 140 -7.09 -12.06 -22.20
N TRP A 141 -6.24 -11.09 -22.55
CA TRP A 141 -5.74 -10.11 -21.63
C TRP A 141 -6.83 -9.13 -21.20
N ILE A 142 -6.90 -8.84 -19.90
CA ILE A 142 -7.76 -7.81 -19.35
C ILE A 142 -6.90 -6.58 -19.05
N ASP A 143 -7.01 -5.57 -19.92
CA ASP A 143 -6.25 -4.33 -19.77
C ASP A 143 -6.86 -3.44 -18.68
N SER A 144 -6.36 -3.59 -17.48
CA SER A 144 -6.81 -2.82 -16.32
C SER A 144 -5.94 -1.60 -16.02
N ASN A 145 -4.81 -1.45 -16.70
CA ASN A 145 -3.75 -0.49 -16.40
C ASN A 145 -3.19 -0.56 -14.95
N LYS A 146 -3.70 -1.47 -14.11
CA LYS A 146 -3.27 -1.61 -12.72
C LYS A 146 -1.84 -2.15 -12.63
N LEU A 147 -1.09 -1.63 -11.65
CA LEU A 147 0.25 -2.11 -11.35
C LEU A 147 0.21 -3.55 -10.84
N PHE A 148 -0.73 -3.86 -9.95
CA PHE A 148 -0.83 -5.18 -9.33
C PHE A 148 -1.96 -6.01 -9.92
N ILE A 149 -1.57 -7.03 -10.69
CA ILE A 149 -2.48 -7.85 -11.49
C ILE A 149 -2.39 -9.35 -11.18
N GLN A 150 -3.43 -10.06 -11.60
CA GLN A 150 -3.44 -11.50 -11.80
C GLN A 150 -2.71 -11.85 -13.12
N ALA A 151 -2.48 -13.12 -13.38
CA ALA A 151 -1.77 -13.56 -14.58
C ALA A 151 -2.40 -13.09 -15.91
N ASN A 152 -3.70 -12.86 -15.93
CA ASN A 152 -4.46 -12.45 -17.12
C ASN A 152 -4.71 -10.93 -17.21
N GLY A 153 -3.99 -10.11 -16.45
CA GLY A 153 -4.16 -8.65 -16.45
C GLY A 153 -5.27 -8.10 -15.53
N LYS A 154 -6.14 -8.97 -14.99
CA LYS A 154 -7.19 -8.55 -14.05
C LYS A 154 -6.57 -8.01 -12.74
N PRO A 155 -7.12 -6.95 -12.12
CA PRO A 155 -6.63 -6.48 -10.82
C PRO A 155 -6.59 -7.58 -9.76
N ILE A 156 -5.59 -7.57 -8.88
CA ILE A 156 -5.59 -8.47 -7.73
C ILE A 156 -6.65 -8.05 -6.72
N HIS A 157 -7.16 -9.02 -5.95
CA HIS A 157 -8.01 -8.68 -4.81
C HIS A 157 -7.19 -7.93 -3.75
N PRO A 158 -7.71 -6.85 -3.12
CA PRO A 158 -6.97 -6.04 -2.15
C PRO A 158 -6.37 -6.81 -0.96
N ASP A 159 -6.95 -7.96 -0.60
CA ASP A 159 -6.41 -8.80 0.47
C ASP A 159 -5.30 -9.77 0.02
N THR A 160 -5.10 -9.94 -1.29
CA THR A 160 -4.11 -10.89 -1.83
C THR A 160 -2.71 -10.58 -1.32
N LEU A 161 -2.31 -9.30 -1.40
CA LEU A 161 -1.01 -8.85 -0.93
C LEU A 161 -0.84 -9.08 0.57
N GLY A 162 -1.85 -8.73 1.38
CA GLY A 162 -1.79 -8.89 2.83
C GLY A 162 -1.71 -10.35 3.28
N LYS A 163 -2.44 -11.25 2.60
CA LYS A 163 -2.40 -12.69 2.88
C LYS A 163 -1.04 -13.28 2.53
N TRP A 164 -0.53 -12.98 1.34
CA TRP A 164 0.79 -13.42 0.92
C TRP A 164 1.89 -12.89 1.86
N TYR A 165 1.89 -11.60 2.15
CA TYR A 165 2.84 -10.94 3.03
C TYR A 165 2.91 -11.59 4.41
N LYS A 166 1.75 -11.86 5.03
CA LYS A 166 1.70 -12.55 6.32
C LYS A 166 2.41 -13.90 6.28
N THR A 167 2.09 -14.75 5.31
CA THR A 167 2.74 -16.07 5.16
C THR A 167 4.24 -15.91 4.90
N HIS A 168 4.65 -14.89 4.14
CA HIS A 168 6.05 -14.67 3.82
C HIS A 168 6.86 -14.27 5.05
N ILE A 169 6.41 -13.28 5.85
CA ILE A 169 7.13 -12.88 7.09
C ILE A 169 7.16 -14.02 8.13
N GLU A 170 6.08 -14.81 8.24
CA GLU A 170 6.05 -16.00 9.11
C GLU A 170 7.11 -17.03 8.67
N SER A 171 7.32 -17.25 7.37
CA SER A 171 8.35 -18.16 6.84
C SER A 171 9.78 -17.68 7.10
N LEU A 172 9.97 -16.37 7.29
CA LEU A 172 11.26 -15.76 7.63
C LEU A 172 11.53 -15.73 9.15
N GLY A 173 10.56 -16.12 9.97
CA GLY A 173 10.65 -15.98 11.43
C GLY A 173 10.62 -14.53 11.91
N LEU A 174 10.14 -13.60 11.08
CA LEU A 174 10.01 -12.19 11.43
C LEU A 174 8.82 -11.95 12.36
N PRO A 175 8.86 -10.87 13.19
CA PRO A 175 7.71 -10.47 13.98
C PRO A 175 6.47 -10.24 13.12
N VAL A 176 5.28 -10.49 13.70
CA VAL A 176 4.02 -10.31 12.99
C VAL A 176 3.68 -8.81 12.90
N VAL A 177 4.34 -8.12 12.01
CA VAL A 177 4.01 -6.73 11.63
C VAL A 177 2.97 -6.77 10.52
N LYS A 178 1.81 -6.14 10.72
CA LYS A 178 0.78 -6.05 9.66
C LYS A 178 1.31 -5.21 8.50
N LEU A 179 0.79 -5.45 7.29
CA LEU A 179 1.20 -4.68 6.10
C LEU A 179 1.10 -3.15 6.34
N HIS A 180 0.07 -2.67 7.04
CA HIS A 180 -0.01 -1.27 7.44
C HIS A 180 1.11 -0.84 8.43
N GLY A 181 1.72 -1.77 9.15
CA GLY A 181 2.87 -1.52 10.03
C GLY A 181 4.15 -1.18 9.26
N ILE A 182 4.27 -1.59 7.99
CA ILE A 182 5.39 -1.21 7.11
C ILE A 182 5.45 0.32 6.95
N ARG A 183 4.30 0.98 6.88
CA ARG A 183 4.24 2.44 6.86
C ARG A 183 4.81 3.07 8.14
N HIS A 184 4.62 2.44 9.30
CA HIS A 184 5.26 2.87 10.54
C HIS A 184 6.77 2.61 10.51
N THR A 185 7.19 1.50 9.92
CA THR A 185 8.61 1.23 9.65
C THR A 185 9.23 2.33 8.79
N ASN A 186 8.59 2.70 7.67
CA ASN A 186 9.05 3.83 6.83
C ASN A 186 9.18 5.13 7.63
N ALA A 187 8.17 5.50 8.42
CA ALA A 187 8.21 6.70 9.25
C ALA A 187 9.37 6.67 10.26
N THR A 188 9.58 5.53 10.91
CA THR A 188 10.65 5.35 11.90
C THR A 188 12.03 5.44 11.25
N LEU A 189 12.22 4.81 10.08
CA LEU A 189 13.46 4.88 9.31
C LEU A 189 13.79 6.31 8.87
N LEU A 190 12.79 7.08 8.37
CA LEU A 190 12.99 8.47 7.98
C LEU A 190 13.36 9.35 9.18
N ILE A 191 12.71 9.17 10.32
CA ILE A 191 13.01 9.91 11.55
C ILE A 191 14.43 9.55 12.06
N SER A 192 14.83 8.28 12.02
CA SER A 192 16.18 7.87 12.42
C SER A 192 17.28 8.46 11.53
N GLN A 193 16.95 8.80 10.29
CA GLN A 193 17.81 9.51 9.34
C GLN A 193 17.75 11.04 9.48
N ASN A 194 17.19 11.56 10.57
CA ASN A 194 17.02 12.98 10.86
C ASN A 194 16.13 13.74 9.85
N VAL A 195 15.22 13.06 9.14
CA VAL A 195 14.20 13.73 8.35
C VAL A 195 13.20 14.38 9.32
N ASP A 196 12.89 15.65 9.10
CA ASP A 196 11.97 16.38 9.99
C ASP A 196 10.54 15.80 9.98
N ILE A 197 9.86 15.92 11.12
CA ILE A 197 8.54 15.31 11.33
C ILE A 197 7.48 15.88 10.37
N ALA A 198 7.59 17.16 9.99
CA ALA A 198 6.62 17.79 9.08
C ALA A 198 6.77 17.17 7.67
N THR A 199 7.99 17.00 7.19
CA THR A 199 8.29 16.30 5.91
C THR A 199 7.80 14.84 5.94
N VAL A 200 8.07 14.10 7.03
CA VAL A 200 7.58 12.71 7.18
C VAL A 200 6.05 12.69 7.16
N SER A 201 5.39 13.62 7.85
CA SER A 201 3.92 13.70 7.89
C SER A 201 3.30 14.08 6.54
N ALA A 202 3.95 14.95 5.76
CA ALA A 202 3.48 15.33 4.43
C ALA A 202 3.63 14.19 3.41
N ARG A 203 4.64 13.33 3.58
CA ARG A 203 4.89 12.17 2.71
C ARG A 203 3.91 11.03 2.97
N LEU A 204 3.42 10.88 4.19
CA LEU A 204 2.56 9.80 4.65
C LEU A 204 1.08 10.21 4.64
#